data_efad9ad050e451a9f0f10969b8ddbbb5
#
_entry.id   efad9ad050e451a9f0f10969b8ddbbb5
#
_cell.length_a   1.000
_cell.length_b   1.000
_cell.length_c   1.000
_cell.angle_alpha   90.00
_cell.angle_beta   90.00
_cell.angle_gamma   90.00
#
_symmetry.space_group_name_H-M   'P 1'
#
loop_
_entity.id
_entity.type
_entity.pdbx_description
1 polymer ?
#
loop_
_entity_poly.entity_id
_entity_poly.type
_entity_poly.pdbx_seq_one_letter_code
_entity_poly.pdbx_strand_id
1 'polypeptide(L)'
;TSEESVTSAYVKNENPDAIINIVDATNLSRSLFFTTQLLELGIPVVVALNKSDINAKKENVIDAAKLSQKLGCPVISTISTTSRRNGLAEVVRMAASLKGKGQKAPYSQGEIDLHSKEAVQSADRARFDFVNKIVKEVETRKVLTKDTNSQDKIDAVLTNKWLGIPIFAVIMFLVFDI
;
A
#
# COMPACT_ATOMS: atom_id res chain seq x y z
N THR A 1 3.93 13.69 3.95
CA THR A 1 4.41 13.41 5.31
C THR A 1 5.89 13.72 5.44
N SER A 2 6.44 13.82 6.67
CA SER A 2 7.88 14.07 6.88
C SER A 2 8.75 12.97 6.26
N GLU A 3 8.31 11.72 6.29
CA GLU A 3 9.01 10.56 5.70
C GLU A 3 9.10 10.66 4.17
N GLU A 4 8.03 11.07 3.52
CA GLU A 4 7.99 11.27 2.06
C GLU A 4 8.94 12.38 1.62
N SER A 5 9.01 13.48 2.38
CA SER A 5 9.92 14.59 2.06
C SER A 5 11.39 14.20 2.22
N VAL A 6 11.73 13.43 3.26
CA VAL A 6 13.08 12.90 3.48
C VAL A 6 13.49 11.97 2.32
N THR A 7 12.60 11.04 1.94
CA THR A 7 12.87 10.12 0.83
C THR A 7 13.05 10.87 -0.49
N SER A 8 12.18 11.84 -0.79
CA SER A 8 12.29 12.64 -2.01
C SER A 8 13.58 13.47 -2.04
N ALA A 9 13.97 14.04 -0.91
CA ALA A 9 15.23 14.79 -0.79
C ALA A 9 16.44 13.87 -0.98
N TYR A 10 16.43 12.69 -0.36
CA TYR A 10 17.49 11.68 -0.54
C TYR A 10 17.64 11.28 -2.01
N VAL A 11 16.54 10.91 -2.67
CA VAL A 11 16.55 10.49 -4.07
C VAL A 11 17.09 11.58 -4.99
N LYS A 12 16.72 12.85 -4.76
CA LYS A 12 17.23 13.97 -5.53
C LYS A 12 18.72 14.24 -5.32
N ASN A 13 19.20 14.05 -4.10
CA ASN A 13 20.61 14.33 -3.75
C ASN A 13 21.55 13.20 -4.19
N GLU A 14 21.15 11.95 -3.96
CA GLU A 14 22.00 10.78 -4.22
C GLU A 14 21.86 10.23 -5.64
N ASN A 15 20.80 10.61 -6.37
CA ASN A 15 20.52 10.22 -7.75
C ASN A 15 20.73 8.70 -8.00
N PRO A 16 19.97 7.83 -7.33
CA PRO A 16 20.15 6.39 -7.44
C PRO A 16 19.82 5.88 -8.85
N ASP A 17 20.45 4.78 -9.26
CA ASP A 17 20.21 4.15 -10.57
C ASP A 17 18.79 3.56 -10.72
N ALA A 18 18.18 3.12 -9.63
CA ALA A 18 16.82 2.58 -9.58
C ALA A 18 16.26 2.63 -8.16
N ILE A 19 14.94 2.64 -8.03
CA ILE A 19 14.21 2.64 -6.76
C ILE A 19 13.39 1.35 -6.67
N ILE A 20 13.50 0.63 -5.55
CA ILE A 20 12.57 -0.44 -5.20
C ILE A 20 11.56 0.15 -4.21
N ASN A 21 10.31 0.27 -4.65
CA ASN A 21 9.22 0.79 -3.85
C ASN A 21 8.35 -0.36 -3.34
N ILE A 22 8.31 -0.55 -2.02
CA ILE A 22 7.49 -1.58 -1.38
C ILE A 22 6.08 -1.04 -1.18
N VAL A 23 5.11 -1.67 -1.84
CA VAL A 23 3.70 -1.30 -1.84
C VAL A 23 2.91 -2.33 -1.04
N ASP A 24 2.14 -1.88 -0.07
CA ASP A 24 1.25 -2.75 0.71
C ASP A 24 -0.02 -3.06 -0.09
N ALA A 25 -0.17 -4.31 -0.53
CA ALA A 25 -1.32 -4.77 -1.28
C ALA A 25 -2.64 -4.65 -0.51
N THR A 26 -2.59 -4.63 0.82
CA THR A 26 -3.81 -4.50 1.66
C THR A 26 -4.28 -3.06 1.81
N ASN A 27 -3.42 -2.09 1.46
CA ASN A 27 -3.72 -0.65 1.48
C ASN A 27 -3.18 0.05 0.23
N LEU A 28 -3.70 -0.38 -0.93
CA LEU A 28 -3.15 -0.03 -2.23
C LEU A 28 -3.21 1.48 -2.50
N SER A 29 -4.35 2.13 -2.27
CA SER A 29 -4.52 3.57 -2.55
C SER A 29 -3.49 4.43 -1.82
N ARG A 30 -3.27 4.18 -0.54
CA ARG A 30 -2.29 4.94 0.26
C ARG A 30 -0.86 4.72 -0.23
N SER A 31 -0.52 3.47 -0.53
CA SER A 31 0.82 3.12 -0.99
C SER A 31 1.11 3.69 -2.38
N LEU A 32 0.14 3.65 -3.29
CA LEU A 32 0.29 4.19 -4.65
C LEU A 32 0.37 5.71 -4.69
N PHE A 33 -0.19 6.42 -3.72
CA PHE A 33 -0.04 7.86 -3.60
C PHE A 33 1.45 8.23 -3.59
N PHE A 34 2.22 7.60 -2.72
CA PHE A 34 3.67 7.83 -2.66
C PHE A 34 4.40 7.28 -3.89
N THR A 35 3.97 6.13 -4.44
CA THR A 35 4.53 5.58 -5.68
C THR A 35 4.48 6.60 -6.82
N THR A 36 3.35 7.31 -6.99
CA THR A 36 3.22 8.33 -8.05
C THR A 36 4.18 9.50 -7.85
N GLN A 37 4.48 9.88 -6.61
CA GLN A 37 5.48 10.91 -6.33
C GLN A 37 6.89 10.44 -6.70
N LEU A 38 7.24 9.18 -6.42
CA LEU A 38 8.53 8.62 -6.81
C LEU A 38 8.71 8.55 -8.33
N LEU A 39 7.65 8.18 -9.05
CA LEU A 39 7.66 8.11 -10.53
C LEU A 39 7.89 9.49 -11.18
N GLU A 40 7.43 10.57 -10.56
CA GLU A 40 7.67 11.93 -11.03
C GLU A 40 9.14 12.37 -10.95
N LEU A 41 9.94 11.70 -10.12
CA LEU A 41 11.38 12.02 -10.01
C LEU A 41 12.18 11.58 -11.25
N GLY A 42 11.57 10.80 -12.15
CA GLY A 42 12.20 10.35 -13.40
C GLY A 42 13.21 9.22 -13.24
N ILE A 43 13.43 8.73 -12.03
CA ILE A 43 14.31 7.60 -11.74
C ILE A 43 13.50 6.29 -11.89
N PRO A 44 14.07 5.23 -12.50
CA PRO A 44 13.39 3.96 -12.67
C PRO A 44 12.89 3.39 -11.35
N VAL A 45 11.63 2.99 -11.31
CA VAL A 45 10.99 2.39 -10.13
C VAL A 45 10.56 0.98 -10.44
N VAL A 46 10.82 0.05 -9.52
CA VAL A 46 10.20 -1.29 -9.46
C VAL A 46 9.27 -1.33 -8.26
N VAL A 47 8.03 -1.70 -8.47
CA VAL A 47 7.05 -1.87 -7.41
C VAL A 47 7.09 -3.32 -6.91
N ALA A 48 7.44 -3.51 -5.65
CA ALA A 48 7.29 -4.78 -4.94
C ALA A 48 5.92 -4.77 -4.23
N LEU A 49 4.92 -5.42 -4.84
CA LEU A 49 3.57 -5.54 -4.30
C LEU A 49 3.55 -6.59 -3.19
N ASN A 50 3.78 -6.14 -1.96
CA ASN A 50 3.94 -7.01 -0.79
C ASN A 50 2.61 -7.37 -0.14
N LYS A 51 2.59 -8.43 0.69
CA LYS A 51 1.41 -9.00 1.35
C LYS A 51 0.36 -9.55 0.38
N SER A 52 0.77 -10.01 -0.79
CA SER A 52 -0.14 -10.59 -1.80
C SER A 52 -0.88 -11.82 -1.28
N ASP A 53 -0.27 -12.58 -0.35
CA ASP A 53 -0.88 -13.73 0.34
C ASP A 53 -2.05 -13.32 1.26
N ILE A 54 -1.93 -12.18 1.94
CA ILE A 54 -2.99 -11.66 2.80
C ILE A 54 -4.19 -11.22 1.97
N ASN A 55 -3.94 -10.59 0.84
CA ASN A 55 -4.99 -10.22 -0.11
C ASN A 55 -5.71 -11.44 -0.66
N ALA A 56 -4.95 -12.47 -1.05
CA ALA A 56 -5.52 -13.73 -1.54
C ALA A 56 -6.41 -14.40 -0.48
N LYS A 57 -6.01 -14.41 0.79
CA LYS A 57 -6.82 -14.92 1.91
C LYS A 57 -8.13 -14.14 2.12
N LYS A 58 -8.13 -12.85 1.80
CA LYS A 58 -9.33 -11.99 1.83
C LYS A 58 -10.13 -12.03 0.52
N GLU A 59 -9.75 -12.91 -0.41
CA GLU A 59 -10.32 -13.00 -1.75
C GLU A 59 -10.29 -11.67 -2.53
N ASN A 60 -9.36 -10.79 -2.17
CA ASN A 60 -9.07 -9.58 -2.92
C ASN A 60 -7.99 -9.89 -3.94
N VAL A 61 -8.24 -9.53 -5.19
CA VAL A 61 -7.29 -9.76 -6.28
C VAL A 61 -6.84 -8.43 -6.84
N ILE A 62 -5.51 -8.26 -6.94
CA ILE A 62 -4.91 -7.13 -7.63
C ILE A 62 -4.28 -7.65 -8.92
N ASP A 63 -4.70 -7.10 -10.05
CA ASP A 63 -4.10 -7.37 -11.35
C ASP A 63 -2.77 -6.59 -11.46
N ALA A 64 -1.66 -7.28 -11.12
CA ALA A 64 -0.33 -6.71 -11.14
C ALA A 64 0.12 -6.30 -12.56
N ALA A 65 -0.32 -7.02 -13.60
CA ALA A 65 0.02 -6.70 -14.99
C ALA A 65 -0.67 -5.39 -15.42
N LYS A 66 -1.96 -5.27 -15.12
CA LYS A 66 -2.72 -4.04 -15.39
C LYS A 66 -2.21 -2.86 -14.56
N LEU A 67 -1.84 -3.09 -13.31
CA LEU A 67 -1.23 -2.07 -12.46
C LEU A 67 0.11 -1.59 -13.05
N SER A 68 0.95 -2.51 -13.51
CA SER A 68 2.22 -2.20 -14.19
C SER A 68 2.00 -1.31 -15.43
N GLN A 69 1.00 -1.62 -16.26
CA GLN A 69 0.64 -0.81 -17.42
C GLN A 69 0.18 0.59 -17.02
N LYS A 70 -0.63 0.71 -15.98
CA LYS A 70 -1.15 2.01 -15.50
C LYS A 70 -0.09 2.89 -14.87
N LEU A 71 0.86 2.30 -14.16
CA LEU A 71 1.97 3.02 -13.53
C LEU A 71 3.13 3.28 -14.50
N GLY A 72 3.24 2.51 -15.59
CA GLY A 72 4.37 2.59 -16.52
C GLY A 72 5.69 2.08 -15.91
N CYS A 73 5.63 1.20 -14.91
CA CYS A 73 6.79 0.61 -14.25
C CYS A 73 6.52 -0.87 -13.90
N PRO A 74 7.56 -1.71 -13.74
CA PRO A 74 7.39 -3.10 -13.36
C PRO A 74 6.73 -3.25 -11.98
N VAL A 75 5.76 -4.15 -11.88
CA VAL A 75 5.09 -4.53 -10.61
C VAL A 75 5.26 -6.02 -10.40
N ILE A 76 5.87 -6.40 -9.30
CA ILE A 76 6.17 -7.79 -8.93
C ILE A 76 5.51 -8.10 -7.60
N SER A 77 4.69 -9.15 -7.57
CA SER A 77 4.06 -9.61 -6.33
C SER A 77 5.08 -10.27 -5.42
N THR A 78 5.10 -9.89 -4.15
CA THR A 78 6.04 -10.40 -3.16
C THR A 78 5.35 -10.82 -1.87
N ILE A 79 6.01 -11.76 -1.16
CA ILE A 79 5.60 -12.23 0.15
C ILE A 79 6.84 -12.25 1.04
N SER A 80 7.07 -11.18 1.80
CA SER A 80 8.30 -11.00 2.58
C SER A 80 8.44 -11.98 3.76
N THR A 81 7.36 -12.64 4.17
CA THR A 81 7.33 -13.57 5.32
C THR A 81 7.69 -15.00 4.96
N THR A 82 7.89 -15.33 3.69
CA THR A 82 8.23 -16.68 3.24
C THR A 82 9.66 -16.75 2.70
N SER A 83 10.33 -17.88 2.92
CA SER A 83 11.70 -18.09 2.44
C SER A 83 11.77 -18.56 0.97
N ARG A 84 10.69 -19.12 0.43
CA ARG A 84 10.63 -19.67 -0.92
C ARG A 84 9.56 -18.98 -1.76
N ARG A 85 9.88 -18.75 -3.06
CA ARG A 85 8.97 -18.15 -4.04
C ARG A 85 8.37 -16.82 -3.57
N ASN A 86 9.17 -16.00 -2.91
CA ASN A 86 8.76 -14.74 -2.31
C ASN A 86 8.81 -13.54 -3.27
N GLY A 87 9.30 -13.72 -4.51
CA GLY A 87 9.43 -12.66 -5.52
C GLY A 87 10.59 -11.69 -5.30
N LEU A 88 11.31 -11.75 -4.17
CA LEU A 88 12.33 -10.75 -3.82
C LEU A 88 13.52 -10.76 -4.79
N ALA A 89 14.00 -11.95 -5.17
CA ALA A 89 15.11 -12.06 -6.13
C ALA A 89 14.75 -11.50 -7.51
N GLU A 90 13.47 -11.59 -7.90
CA GLU A 90 12.97 -11.03 -9.16
C GLU A 90 12.94 -9.50 -9.09
N VAL A 91 12.48 -8.93 -7.98
CA VAL A 91 12.48 -7.47 -7.74
C VAL A 91 13.91 -6.92 -7.89
N VAL A 92 14.90 -7.55 -7.25
CA VAL A 92 16.29 -7.11 -7.30
C VAL A 92 16.86 -7.20 -8.73
N ARG A 93 16.61 -8.32 -9.42
CA ARG A 93 17.05 -8.49 -10.82
C ARG A 93 16.40 -7.46 -11.74
N MET A 94 15.11 -7.20 -11.56
CA MET A 94 14.39 -6.21 -12.32
C MET A 94 14.97 -4.81 -12.07
N ALA A 95 15.19 -4.42 -10.83
CA ALA A 95 15.79 -3.13 -10.47
C ALA A 95 17.17 -2.95 -11.13
N ALA A 96 18.02 -3.98 -11.07
CA ALA A 96 19.34 -3.95 -11.73
C ALA A 96 19.22 -3.79 -13.26
N SER A 97 18.21 -4.39 -13.88
CA SER A 97 17.99 -4.29 -15.34
C SER A 97 17.50 -2.91 -15.79
N LEU A 98 17.01 -2.09 -14.88
CA LEU A 98 16.51 -0.74 -15.17
C LEU A 98 17.58 0.35 -15.10
N LYS A 99 18.78 0.00 -14.65
CA LYS A 99 19.91 0.95 -14.62
C LYS A 99 20.11 1.63 -15.98
N GLY A 100 20.18 2.97 -15.97
CA GLY A 100 20.35 3.77 -17.17
C GLY A 100 19.09 3.94 -18.04
N LYS A 101 17.94 3.41 -17.62
CA LYS A 101 16.67 3.64 -18.30
C LYS A 101 15.97 4.87 -17.72
N GLY A 102 15.21 5.58 -18.55
CA GLY A 102 14.37 6.68 -18.08
C GLY A 102 13.03 6.17 -17.55
N GLN A 103 12.44 6.89 -16.63
CA GLN A 103 11.09 6.65 -16.12
C GLN A 103 10.16 7.77 -16.57
N LYS A 104 9.02 7.40 -17.17
CA LYS A 104 7.95 8.34 -17.48
C LYS A 104 6.91 8.29 -16.39
N ALA A 105 6.56 9.44 -15.81
CA ALA A 105 5.51 9.51 -14.81
C ALA A 105 4.13 9.35 -15.47
N PRO A 106 3.24 8.49 -14.92
CA PRO A 106 1.87 8.34 -15.38
C PRO A 106 0.98 9.53 -14.98
N TYR A 107 1.41 10.27 -13.98
CA TYR A 107 0.80 11.46 -13.45
C TYR A 107 1.89 12.48 -13.15
N SER A 108 1.70 13.71 -13.56
CA SER A 108 2.60 14.82 -13.25
C SER A 108 1.80 15.95 -12.67
N GLN A 109 2.25 16.40 -11.52
CA GLN A 109 1.68 17.55 -10.84
C GLN A 109 2.53 18.77 -11.22
N GLY A 110 1.91 19.80 -11.80
CA GLY A 110 2.61 21.05 -12.13
C GLY A 110 3.19 21.73 -10.88
N GLU A 111 3.81 22.88 -11.08
CA GLU A 111 4.31 23.68 -9.96
C GLU A 111 3.18 24.04 -9.01
N ILE A 112 3.38 23.71 -7.72
CA ILE A 112 2.42 23.98 -6.64
C ILE A 112 3.05 25.03 -5.74
N ASP A 113 2.28 26.04 -5.39
CA ASP A 113 2.67 26.96 -4.33
C ASP A 113 2.62 26.22 -2.96
N LEU A 114 3.79 25.82 -2.48
CA LEU A 114 3.96 25.10 -1.20
C LEU A 114 3.63 25.98 0.01
N HIS A 115 3.50 27.29 -0.15
CA HIS A 115 3.11 28.21 0.92
C HIS A 115 1.59 28.34 1.04
N SER A 116 0.82 27.93 0.02
CA SER A 116 -0.64 27.90 0.04
C SER A 116 -1.16 26.53 0.46
N LYS A 117 -1.75 26.46 1.64
CA LYS A 117 -2.34 25.21 2.16
C LYS A 117 -3.46 24.71 1.26
N GLU A 118 -4.27 25.60 0.69
CA GLU A 118 -5.34 25.24 -0.24
C GLU A 118 -4.78 24.65 -1.54
N ALA A 119 -3.70 25.21 -2.08
CA ALA A 119 -3.07 24.71 -3.29
C ALA A 119 -2.51 23.29 -3.06
N VAL A 120 -1.83 23.06 -1.94
CA VAL A 120 -1.30 21.74 -1.57
C VAL A 120 -2.43 20.72 -1.38
N GLN A 121 -3.50 21.08 -0.67
CA GLN A 121 -4.64 20.18 -0.47
C GLN A 121 -5.37 19.83 -1.77
N SER A 122 -5.51 20.80 -2.67
CA SER A 122 -6.14 20.59 -3.99
C SER A 122 -5.29 19.63 -4.83
N ALA A 123 -3.99 19.82 -4.81
CA ALA A 123 -3.01 19.00 -5.50
C ALA A 123 -3.02 17.54 -4.98
N ASP A 124 -3.03 17.37 -3.67
CA ASP A 124 -3.12 16.05 -3.04
C ASP A 124 -4.43 15.34 -3.38
N ARG A 125 -5.56 16.05 -3.38
CA ARG A 125 -6.85 15.49 -3.80
C ARG A 125 -6.81 15.00 -5.25
N ALA A 126 -6.29 15.81 -6.17
CA ALA A 126 -6.18 15.42 -7.57
C ALA A 126 -5.31 14.17 -7.75
N ARG A 127 -4.21 14.05 -7.01
CA ARG A 127 -3.37 12.85 -7.00
C ARG A 127 -4.12 11.63 -6.42
N PHE A 128 -4.83 11.82 -5.31
CA PHE A 128 -5.66 10.74 -4.74
C PHE A 128 -6.76 10.27 -5.68
N ASP A 129 -7.40 11.19 -6.39
CA ASP A 129 -8.43 10.85 -7.38
C ASP A 129 -7.84 10.04 -8.53
N PHE A 130 -6.66 10.40 -9.02
CA PHE A 130 -5.93 9.64 -10.03
C PHE A 130 -5.59 8.23 -9.53
N VAL A 131 -5.02 8.11 -8.32
CA VAL A 131 -4.69 6.82 -7.70
C VAL A 131 -5.93 5.96 -7.51
N ASN A 132 -7.00 6.52 -6.96
CA ASN A 132 -8.25 5.79 -6.73
C ASN A 132 -8.89 5.28 -8.03
N LYS A 133 -8.74 6.01 -9.13
CA LYS A 133 -9.17 5.55 -10.45
C LYS A 133 -8.39 4.31 -10.87
N ILE A 134 -7.07 4.30 -10.70
CA ILE A 134 -6.24 3.10 -10.97
C ILE A 134 -6.68 1.95 -10.09
N VAL A 135 -6.80 2.17 -8.77
CA VAL A 135 -7.17 1.11 -7.81
C VAL A 135 -8.51 0.47 -8.18
N LYS A 136 -9.52 1.26 -8.53
CA LYS A 136 -10.83 0.75 -8.98
C LYS A 136 -10.75 -0.14 -10.21
N GLU A 137 -9.76 0.08 -11.08
CA GLU A 137 -9.59 -0.69 -12.29
C GLU A 137 -8.78 -1.98 -12.10
N VAL A 138 -7.86 -2.00 -11.12
CA VAL A 138 -6.91 -3.11 -10.92
C VAL A 138 -7.26 -3.99 -9.72
N GLU A 139 -8.03 -3.48 -8.76
CA GLU A 139 -8.41 -4.22 -7.55
C GLU A 139 -9.84 -4.73 -7.68
N THR A 140 -9.99 -6.06 -7.58
CA THR A 140 -11.29 -6.71 -7.43
C THR A 140 -11.44 -7.13 -5.98
N ARG A 141 -12.32 -6.44 -5.24
CA ARG A 141 -12.69 -6.82 -3.89
C ARG A 141 -13.92 -7.70 -3.96
N LYS A 142 -13.81 -8.91 -3.41
CA LYS A 142 -15.02 -9.65 -3.10
C LYS A 142 -15.71 -8.91 -1.95
N VAL A 143 -16.85 -8.31 -2.22
CA VAL A 143 -17.73 -7.82 -1.16
C VAL A 143 -18.12 -9.07 -0.38
N LEU A 144 -17.47 -9.30 0.75
CA LEU A 144 -17.91 -10.30 1.69
C LEU A 144 -19.30 -9.85 2.14
N THR A 145 -20.33 -10.39 1.51
CA THR A 145 -21.66 -10.44 2.12
C THR A 145 -21.42 -11.10 3.48
N LYS A 146 -21.31 -10.26 4.47
CA LYS A 146 -21.33 -10.49 5.91
C LYS A 146 -21.25 -11.97 6.34
N ASP A 147 -20.17 -12.68 5.97
CA ASP A 147 -19.75 -13.85 6.70
C ASP A 147 -19.20 -13.30 8.02
N THR A 148 -20.05 -13.35 9.04
CA THR A 148 -19.69 -12.97 10.39
C THR A 148 -18.53 -13.85 10.81
N ASN A 149 -17.33 -13.28 10.70
CA ASN A 149 -16.09 -13.91 11.13
C ASN A 149 -16.29 -14.28 12.60
N SER A 150 -15.76 -15.42 13.04
CA SER A 150 -15.85 -15.82 14.46
C SER A 150 -15.35 -14.72 15.40
N GLN A 151 -14.43 -13.88 14.93
CA GLN A 151 -13.95 -12.68 15.63
C GLN A 151 -15.05 -11.63 15.82
N ASP A 152 -15.85 -11.35 14.78
CA ASP A 152 -16.97 -10.39 14.87
C ASP A 152 -18.05 -10.88 15.85
N LYS A 153 -18.24 -12.20 15.96
CA LYS A 153 -19.16 -12.80 16.95
C LYS A 153 -18.62 -12.67 18.37
N ILE A 154 -17.31 -12.89 18.55
CA ILE A 154 -16.63 -12.74 19.84
C ILE A 154 -16.65 -11.27 20.25
N ASP A 155 -16.31 -10.36 19.35
CA ASP A 155 -16.36 -8.92 19.60
C ASP A 155 -17.78 -8.45 19.90
N ALA A 156 -18.79 -8.93 19.19
CA ALA A 156 -20.18 -8.59 19.45
C ALA A 156 -20.67 -9.07 20.83
N VAL A 157 -20.16 -10.19 21.33
CA VAL A 157 -20.46 -10.69 22.69
C VAL A 157 -19.68 -9.90 23.75
N LEU A 158 -18.39 -9.67 23.54
CA LEU A 158 -17.53 -8.95 24.49
C LEU A 158 -17.86 -7.46 24.61
N THR A 159 -18.27 -6.83 23.51
CA THR A 159 -18.65 -5.42 23.48
C THR A 159 -20.13 -5.19 23.78
N ASN A 160 -20.91 -6.24 23.97
CA ASN A 160 -22.32 -6.12 24.34
C ASN A 160 -22.43 -5.52 25.74
N LYS A 161 -23.17 -4.41 25.86
CA LYS A 161 -23.35 -3.66 27.11
C LYS A 161 -23.84 -4.50 28.28
N TRP A 162 -24.61 -5.55 28.02
CA TRP A 162 -25.16 -6.42 29.05
C TRP A 162 -24.35 -7.67 29.33
N LEU A 163 -23.60 -8.18 28.36
CA LEU A 163 -22.78 -9.38 28.47
C LEU A 163 -21.32 -9.07 28.77
N GLY A 164 -20.79 -7.96 28.28
CA GLY A 164 -19.40 -7.59 28.46
C GLY A 164 -19.01 -7.37 29.92
N ILE A 165 -19.88 -6.72 30.74
CA ILE A 165 -19.61 -6.46 32.15
C ILE A 165 -19.50 -7.77 32.97
N PRO A 166 -20.44 -8.72 32.92
CA PRO A 166 -20.32 -9.98 33.67
C PRO A 166 -19.15 -10.85 33.16
N ILE A 167 -18.88 -10.87 31.82
CA ILE A 167 -17.73 -11.61 31.29
C ILE A 167 -16.43 -11.02 31.81
N PHE A 168 -16.30 -9.69 31.81
CA PHE A 168 -15.14 -8.99 32.36
C PHE A 168 -14.95 -9.31 33.85
N ALA A 169 -16.02 -9.28 34.65
CA ALA A 169 -15.95 -9.58 36.06
C ALA A 169 -15.48 -11.05 36.31
N VAL A 170 -15.95 -12.01 35.52
CA VAL A 170 -15.49 -13.41 35.60
C VAL A 170 -14.00 -13.53 35.25
N ILE A 171 -13.56 -12.87 34.18
CA ILE A 171 -12.14 -12.89 33.78
C ILE A 171 -11.27 -12.25 34.87
N MET A 172 -11.69 -11.11 35.43
CA MET A 172 -10.97 -10.44 36.50
C MET A 172 -10.91 -11.32 37.76
N PHE A 173 -12.01 -11.98 38.13
CA PHE A 173 -12.02 -12.92 39.24
C PHE A 173 -11.01 -14.05 39.04
N LEU A 174 -11.01 -14.70 37.86
CA LEU A 174 -10.06 -15.77 37.53
C LEU A 174 -8.59 -15.30 37.52
N VAL A 175 -8.33 -14.09 37.12
CA VAL A 175 -6.94 -13.53 37.07
C VAL A 175 -6.42 -13.18 38.45
N PHE A 176 -7.30 -12.75 39.38
CA PHE A 176 -6.88 -12.30 40.72
C PHE A 176 -7.04 -13.37 41.79
N ASP A 177 -7.77 -14.46 41.54
CA ASP A 177 -8.01 -15.57 42.49
C ASP A 177 -7.01 -16.75 42.25
N ILE A 178 -6.12 -16.63 41.27
CA ILE A 178 -5.00 -17.54 41.05
C ILE A 178 -3.71 -16.84 41.53
#